data_c589faf64ac3f2da41aec9a4c4624963
#
_entry.id   c589faf64ac3f2da41aec9a4c4624963
#
_cell.length_a   1.000
_cell.length_b   1.000
_cell.length_c   1.000
_cell.angle_alpha   90.00
_cell.angle_beta   90.00
_cell.angle_gamma   90.00
#
_symmetry.space_group_name_H-M   'P 1'
#
loop_
_entity.id
_entity.type
_entity.pdbx_description
1 polymer ?
#
loop_
_entity_poly.entity_id
_entity_poly.type
_entity_poly.pdbx_seq_one_letter_code
_entity_poly.pdbx_strand_id
1 'polypeptide(L)'
;MFQDGKDSDTVKRIKLKGSAPLFVIAIVEHESQVNHRASFKMLQYISLILHEYEREANRENQSASSAKGFKYPPVLPVVFYDGADKRTAETNFPNKTELSDIFGKYIPKFEYELVDLNEYSEHDLPV
;
A
#
# COMPACT_ATOMS: atom_id res chain seq x y z
N MET A 1 11.75 1.56 10.06
CA MET A 1 10.78 2.62 9.97
C MET A 1 9.37 2.12 9.77
N PHE A 2 9.14 1.23 8.83
CA PHE A 2 7.82 0.63 8.65
C PHE A 2 7.71 -0.68 9.40
N GLN A 3 8.38 -0.73 10.52
CA GLN A 3 8.41 -1.92 11.36
C GLN A 3 7.48 -1.67 12.53
N ASP A 4 6.26 -2.07 12.40
CA ASP A 4 5.29 -1.94 13.49
C ASP A 4 5.23 -3.20 14.34
N GLY A 5 6.35 -3.91 14.40
CA GLY A 5 6.45 -5.14 15.15
C GLY A 5 6.03 -6.37 14.35
N LYS A 6 5.76 -6.21 13.06
CA LYS A 6 5.36 -7.31 12.20
C LYS A 6 6.47 -7.64 11.22
N ASP A 7 7.02 -8.82 11.33
CA ASP A 7 8.11 -9.23 10.46
C ASP A 7 7.68 -9.39 9.00
N SER A 8 6.37 -9.58 8.76
CA SER A 8 5.83 -9.82 7.44
C SER A 8 5.56 -8.55 6.63
N ASP A 9 5.68 -7.39 7.25
CA ASP A 9 5.42 -6.12 6.56
C ASP A 9 6.71 -5.56 6.00
N THR A 10 6.76 -5.32 4.71
CA THR A 10 7.95 -4.77 4.08
C THR A 10 7.58 -3.68 3.09
N VAL A 11 8.53 -2.76 2.88
CA VAL A 11 8.42 -1.73 1.85
C VAL A 11 9.64 -1.83 0.95
N LYS A 12 9.39 -1.91 -0.34
CA LYS A 12 10.45 -1.97 -1.34
C LYS A 12 10.41 -0.73 -2.21
N ARG A 13 11.58 -0.16 -2.47
CA ARG A 13 11.73 0.93 -3.41
C ARG A 13 12.30 0.36 -4.72
N ILE A 14 11.55 0.49 -5.79
CA ILE A 14 11.95 -0.02 -7.10
C ILE A 14 12.20 1.16 -8.00
N LYS A 15 13.38 1.22 -8.58
CA LYS A 15 13.72 2.29 -9.49
C LYS A 15 13.34 1.89 -10.91
N LEU A 16 12.40 2.62 -11.48
CA LEU A 16 12.00 2.40 -12.86
C LEU A 16 12.92 3.18 -13.77
N LYS A 17 13.18 2.63 -14.95
CA LYS A 17 14.09 3.24 -15.88
C LYS A 17 13.61 4.63 -16.32
N GLY A 18 14.45 5.63 -16.07
CA GLY A 18 14.18 6.98 -16.54
C GLY A 18 13.05 7.71 -15.84
N SER A 19 12.59 7.24 -14.68
CA SER A 19 11.47 7.87 -14.01
C SER A 19 11.63 7.84 -12.49
N ALA A 20 10.62 8.35 -11.78
CA ALA A 20 10.57 8.32 -10.34
C ALA A 20 10.52 6.88 -9.84
N PRO A 21 10.89 6.64 -8.57
CA PRO A 21 10.80 5.31 -8.02
C PRO A 21 9.35 4.85 -7.86
N LEU A 22 9.16 3.54 -7.84
CA LEU A 22 7.90 2.92 -7.47
C LEU A 22 8.10 2.31 -6.10
N PHE A 23 7.20 2.58 -5.18
CA PHE A 23 7.23 1.93 -3.88
C PHE A 23 6.21 0.79 -3.84
N VAL A 24 6.60 -0.33 -3.27
CA VAL A 24 5.71 -1.47 -3.10
C VAL A 24 5.62 -1.79 -1.63
N ILE A 25 4.40 -1.82 -1.10
CA ILE A 25 4.14 -2.30 0.25
C ILE A 25 3.69 -3.74 0.12
N ALA A 26 4.41 -4.67 0.75
CA ALA A 26 4.05 -6.07 0.73
C ALA A 26 3.77 -6.54 2.15
N ILE A 27 2.55 -7.02 2.39
CA ILE A 27 2.17 -7.59 3.67
C ILE A 27 1.84 -9.06 3.42
N VAL A 28 2.41 -9.95 4.24
CA VAL A 28 2.08 -11.37 4.18
C VAL A 28 1.17 -11.68 5.35
N GLU A 29 0.00 -12.23 5.06
CA GLU A 29 -1.00 -12.58 6.06
C GLU A 29 -1.29 -14.07 6.05
N HIS A 30 -1.31 -14.67 7.22
CA HIS A 30 -1.84 -16.02 7.40
C HIS A 30 -3.26 -15.92 7.93
N GLU A 31 -4.01 -17.01 7.85
CA GLU A 31 -5.44 -17.01 8.18
C GLU A 31 -5.72 -16.42 9.57
N SER A 32 -4.91 -16.75 10.56
CA SER A 32 -5.09 -16.25 11.92
C SER A 32 -4.70 -14.79 12.09
N GLN A 33 -4.15 -14.17 11.06
CA GLN A 33 -3.60 -12.81 11.12
C GLN A 33 -4.34 -11.82 10.24
N VAL A 34 -5.49 -12.23 9.69
CA VAL A 34 -6.26 -11.34 8.80
C VAL A 34 -6.64 -10.08 9.56
N ASN A 35 -6.34 -8.95 8.96
CA ASN A 35 -6.56 -7.65 9.57
C ASN A 35 -7.66 -6.91 8.81
N HIS A 36 -8.82 -6.75 9.46
CA HIS A 36 -9.94 -6.04 8.85
C HIS A 36 -9.69 -4.54 8.75
N ARG A 37 -8.60 -4.05 9.35
CA ARG A 37 -8.14 -2.67 9.19
C ARG A 37 -7.14 -2.53 8.04
N ALA A 38 -6.95 -3.58 7.24
CA ALA A 38 -5.88 -3.58 6.25
C ALA A 38 -5.93 -2.38 5.30
N SER A 39 -7.11 -1.98 4.84
CA SER A 39 -7.19 -0.85 3.91
C SER A 39 -6.76 0.46 4.59
N PHE A 40 -7.13 0.68 5.84
CA PHE A 40 -6.70 1.87 6.56
C PHE A 40 -5.20 1.81 6.89
N LYS A 41 -4.71 0.65 7.26
CA LYS A 41 -3.29 0.45 7.52
C LYS A 41 -2.45 0.76 6.28
N MET A 42 -2.94 0.34 5.12
CA MET A 42 -2.27 0.67 3.86
C MET A 42 -2.26 2.17 3.59
N LEU A 43 -3.38 2.85 3.89
CA LEU A 43 -3.43 4.30 3.74
C LEU A 43 -2.40 4.99 4.63
N GLN A 44 -2.25 4.51 5.86
CA GLN A 44 -1.24 5.05 6.77
C GLN A 44 0.18 4.85 6.21
N TYR A 45 0.47 3.66 5.69
CA TYR A 45 1.77 3.38 5.10
C TYR A 45 2.03 4.25 3.88
N ILE A 46 1.04 4.40 3.02
CA ILE A 46 1.17 5.26 1.83
C ILE A 46 1.52 6.68 2.26
N SER A 47 0.79 7.21 3.24
CA SER A 47 1.03 8.56 3.74
C SER A 47 2.44 8.72 4.28
N LEU A 48 2.92 7.74 5.05
CA LEU A 48 4.27 7.78 5.60
C LEU A 48 5.34 7.73 4.52
N ILE A 49 5.15 6.89 3.51
CA ILE A 49 6.09 6.78 2.39
C ILE A 49 6.18 8.11 1.65
N LEU A 50 5.04 8.72 1.35
CA LEU A 50 5.02 9.98 0.64
C LEU A 50 5.65 11.09 1.47
N HIS A 51 5.43 11.09 2.78
CA HIS A 51 6.03 12.06 3.67
C HIS A 51 7.57 11.93 3.68
N GLU A 52 8.05 10.70 3.78
CA GLU A 52 9.50 10.47 3.74
C GLU A 52 10.09 10.86 2.40
N TYR A 53 9.36 10.61 1.33
CA TYR A 53 9.81 11.01 0.00
C TYR A 53 9.98 12.53 -0.08
N GLU A 54 9.02 13.29 0.47
CA GLU A 54 9.13 14.74 0.55
C GLU A 54 10.37 15.18 1.31
N ARG A 55 10.60 14.52 2.45
CA ARG A 55 11.74 14.88 3.30
C ARG A 55 13.07 14.66 2.59
N GLU A 56 13.20 13.57 1.87
CA GLU A 56 14.40 13.31 1.08
C GLU A 56 14.59 14.36 0.00
N ALA A 57 13.52 14.68 -0.72
CA ALA A 57 13.59 15.67 -1.78
C ALA A 57 14.00 17.04 -1.25
N ASN A 58 13.42 17.43 -0.10
CA ASN A 58 13.72 18.74 0.49
C ASN A 58 15.13 18.80 1.08
N ARG A 59 15.71 17.68 1.46
CA ARG A 59 17.09 17.64 1.93
C ARG A 59 18.07 17.90 0.80
N GLU A 60 17.77 17.39 -0.37
CA GLU A 60 18.63 17.56 -1.53
C GLU A 60 18.44 18.92 -2.19
N ASN A 61 17.24 19.45 -2.14
CA ASN A 61 16.91 20.73 -2.76
C ASN A 61 15.85 21.39 -1.89
N GLN A 62 16.24 22.39 -1.11
CA GLN A 62 15.36 23.05 -0.16
C GLN A 62 14.03 23.46 -0.81
N SER A 63 12.93 23.11 -0.11
CA SER A 63 11.57 23.43 -0.58
C SER A 63 11.17 22.77 -1.89
N ALA A 64 11.85 21.67 -2.27
CA ALA A 64 11.53 20.98 -3.52
C ALA A 64 10.07 20.55 -3.58
N SER A 65 9.52 20.06 -2.45
CA SER A 65 8.16 19.55 -2.43
C SER A 65 7.09 20.64 -2.57
N SER A 66 7.48 21.91 -2.40
CA SER A 66 6.58 23.05 -2.59
C SER A 66 6.56 23.56 -4.01
N ALA A 67 7.40 23.03 -4.90
CA ALA A 67 7.44 23.47 -6.27
C ALA A 67 6.20 23.02 -7.01
N LYS A 68 5.73 23.87 -7.93
CA LYS A 68 4.52 23.58 -8.69
C LYS A 68 4.57 22.26 -9.45
N GLY A 69 5.75 21.90 -9.92
CA GLY A 69 5.93 20.67 -10.71
C GLY A 69 6.27 19.44 -9.92
N PHE A 70 6.34 19.54 -8.59
CA PHE A 70 6.69 18.38 -7.77
C PHE A 70 5.60 17.32 -7.84
N LYS A 71 6.00 16.06 -8.02
CA LYS A 71 5.08 14.95 -8.09
C LYS A 71 5.54 13.84 -7.15
N TYR A 72 4.56 13.16 -6.60
CA TYR A 72 4.81 12.04 -5.70
C TYR A 72 4.95 10.74 -6.50
N PRO A 73 5.74 9.81 -6.00
CA PRO A 73 5.86 8.51 -6.67
C PRO A 73 4.61 7.67 -6.44
N PRO A 74 4.34 6.72 -7.32
CA PRO A 74 3.26 5.77 -7.05
C PRO A 74 3.64 4.81 -5.94
N VAL A 75 2.64 4.35 -5.20
CA VAL A 75 2.81 3.35 -4.14
C VAL A 75 1.83 2.22 -4.41
N LEU A 76 2.35 1.02 -4.57
CA LEU A 76 1.55 -0.17 -4.84
C LEU A 76 1.39 -1.00 -3.56
N PRO A 77 0.18 -1.05 -2.98
CA PRO A 77 -0.05 -1.84 -1.77
C PRO A 77 -0.54 -3.24 -2.12
N VAL A 78 0.12 -4.27 -1.58
CA VAL A 78 -0.21 -5.66 -1.88
C VAL A 78 -0.27 -6.48 -0.59
N VAL A 79 -1.31 -7.28 -0.46
CA VAL A 79 -1.41 -8.28 0.61
C VAL A 79 -1.33 -9.66 -0.03
N PHE A 80 -0.38 -10.46 0.44
CA PHE A 80 -0.25 -11.87 0.05
C PHE A 80 -0.89 -12.71 1.15
N TYR A 81 -1.98 -13.36 0.83
CA TYR A 81 -2.75 -14.12 1.80
C TYR A 81 -2.56 -15.62 1.58
N ASP A 82 -2.27 -16.33 2.66
CA ASP A 82 -2.03 -17.75 2.58
C ASP A 82 -2.89 -18.49 3.63
N GLY A 83 -4.16 -18.17 3.72
CA GLY A 83 -5.10 -18.88 4.58
C GLY A 83 -5.91 -19.89 3.80
N ALA A 84 -6.42 -20.92 4.48
CA ALA A 84 -7.24 -21.94 3.84
C ALA A 84 -8.62 -21.41 3.49
N ASP A 85 -9.19 -20.55 4.33
CA ASP A 85 -10.52 -20.00 4.11
C ASP A 85 -10.42 -18.73 3.27
N LYS A 86 -11.52 -18.43 2.57
CA LYS A 86 -11.59 -17.22 1.78
C LYS A 86 -11.42 -15.98 2.68
N ARG A 87 -10.55 -15.10 2.28
CA ARG A 87 -10.33 -13.84 2.99
C ARG A 87 -11.48 -12.88 2.69
N THR A 88 -12.11 -12.36 3.74
CA THR A 88 -13.26 -11.47 3.59
C THR A 88 -12.99 -10.03 4.00
N ALA A 89 -11.76 -9.71 4.40
CA ALA A 89 -11.42 -8.33 4.75
C ALA A 89 -11.50 -7.44 3.52
N GLU A 90 -12.05 -6.25 3.70
CA GLU A 90 -12.30 -5.31 2.61
C GLU A 90 -10.99 -4.82 1.99
N THR A 91 -10.92 -4.78 0.66
CA THR A 91 -9.74 -4.27 -0.05
C THR A 91 -9.91 -2.82 -0.48
N ASN A 92 -11.14 -2.37 -0.64
CA ASN A 92 -11.44 -1.04 -1.18
C ASN A 92 -11.75 -0.08 -0.03
N PHE A 93 -10.92 0.94 0.16
CA PHE A 93 -11.05 1.84 1.30
C PHE A 93 -12.41 2.54 1.39
N PRO A 94 -13.00 3.05 0.30
CA PRO A 94 -14.32 3.68 0.40
C PRO A 94 -15.38 2.79 1.04
N ASN A 95 -15.29 1.48 0.87
CA ASN A 95 -16.25 0.56 1.48
C ASN A 95 -16.12 0.46 2.99
N LYS A 96 -15.05 1.01 3.55
CA LYS A 96 -14.84 1.06 5.00
C LYS A 96 -15.22 2.43 5.57
N THR A 97 -15.81 3.30 4.76
CA THR A 97 -16.14 4.67 5.15
C THR A 97 -17.65 4.86 5.16
N GLU A 98 -18.16 5.46 6.22
CA GLU A 98 -19.60 5.75 6.31
C GLU A 98 -19.99 6.86 5.35
N LEU A 99 -21.23 6.82 4.87
CA LEU A 99 -21.79 7.82 3.99
C LEU A 99 -21.01 8.00 2.68
N SER A 100 -20.38 6.92 2.21
CA SER A 100 -19.57 6.99 1.00
C SER A 100 -20.42 7.26 -0.26
N ASP A 101 -21.69 6.90 -0.24
CA ASP A 101 -22.59 7.16 -1.36
C ASP A 101 -22.95 8.64 -1.48
N ILE A 102 -22.86 9.40 -0.37
CA ILE A 102 -23.16 10.84 -0.37
C ILE A 102 -21.88 11.66 -0.48
N PHE A 103 -20.85 11.28 0.28
CA PHE A 103 -19.61 12.05 0.39
C PHE A 103 -18.41 11.41 -0.32
N GLY A 104 -18.67 10.49 -1.24
CA GLY A 104 -17.60 9.75 -1.91
C GLY A 104 -16.54 10.62 -2.57
N LYS A 105 -16.96 11.79 -3.04
CA LYS A 105 -16.04 12.75 -3.66
C LYS A 105 -14.91 13.19 -2.72
N TYR A 106 -15.12 13.10 -1.42
CA TYR A 106 -14.17 13.58 -0.42
C TYR A 106 -13.43 12.45 0.28
N ILE A 107 -13.69 11.22 -0.10
CA ILE A 107 -13.10 10.05 0.52
C ILE A 107 -11.95 9.56 -0.35
N PRO A 108 -10.78 9.28 0.26
CA PRO A 108 -9.66 8.73 -0.52
C PRO A 108 -10.08 7.46 -1.24
N LYS A 109 -9.85 7.42 -2.55
CA LYS A 109 -10.22 6.28 -3.37
C LYS A 109 -8.98 5.47 -3.68
N PHE A 110 -8.88 4.34 -3.03
CA PHE A 110 -7.84 3.39 -3.37
C PHE A 110 -8.26 2.01 -2.90
N GLU A 111 -7.63 1.00 -3.46
CA GLU A 111 -7.75 -0.35 -2.94
C GLU A 111 -6.38 -0.99 -3.02
N TYR A 112 -6.15 -1.96 -2.16
CA TYR A 112 -4.90 -2.71 -2.25
C TYR A 112 -5.14 -3.98 -3.05
N GLU A 113 -4.05 -4.51 -3.62
CA GLU A 113 -4.11 -5.76 -4.35
C GLU A 113 -4.07 -6.92 -3.38
N LEU A 114 -4.96 -7.87 -3.58
CA LEU A 114 -4.97 -9.10 -2.79
C LEU A 114 -4.51 -10.25 -3.67
N VAL A 115 -3.44 -10.89 -3.25
CA VAL A 115 -2.95 -12.09 -3.91
C VAL A 115 -3.25 -13.26 -2.99
N ASP A 116 -4.23 -14.07 -3.36
CA ASP A 116 -4.60 -15.26 -2.59
C ASP A 116 -3.76 -16.42 -3.09
N LEU A 117 -2.80 -16.83 -2.27
CA LEU A 117 -1.83 -17.85 -2.67
C LEU A 117 -2.47 -19.22 -2.86
N ASN A 118 -3.66 -19.43 -2.32
CA ASN A 118 -4.38 -20.69 -2.52
C ASN A 118 -4.98 -20.83 -3.91
N GLU A 119 -5.06 -19.75 -4.67
CA GLU A 119 -5.54 -19.79 -6.03
C GLU A 119 -4.47 -20.18 -7.02
N TYR A 120 -3.23 -20.36 -6.54
CA TYR A 120 -2.10 -20.70 -7.38
C TYR A 120 -1.58 -22.08 -7.05
N SER A 121 -1.23 -22.85 -8.10
CA SER A 121 -0.44 -24.06 -7.90
C SER A 121 1.03 -23.65 -7.88
N GLU A 122 1.90 -24.60 -7.59
CA GLU A 122 3.34 -24.34 -7.60
C GLU A 122 3.82 -23.78 -8.93
N HIS A 123 3.17 -24.20 -10.02
CA HIS A 123 3.55 -23.77 -11.37
C HIS A 123 3.00 -22.40 -11.75
N ASP A 124 1.99 -21.92 -11.05
CA ASP A 124 1.30 -20.70 -11.40
C ASP A 124 1.75 -19.50 -10.59
N LEU A 125 2.57 -19.70 -9.57
CA LEU A 125 3.00 -18.60 -8.72
C LEU A 125 3.82 -17.60 -9.53
N PRO A 126 3.50 -16.32 -9.40
CA PRO A 126 4.29 -15.29 -10.07
C PRO A 126 5.65 -15.20 -9.39
N VAL A 127 6.68 -15.47 -10.13
CA VAL A 127 8.04 -15.46 -9.58
C VAL A 127 8.86 -14.38 -10.25
#